data_35eca06bae30681cf92ec13c62892aff
#
_entry.id   35eca06bae30681cf92ec13c62892aff
#
_cell.length_a   1.000
_cell.length_b   1.000
_cell.length_c   1.000
_cell.angle_alpha   90.00
_cell.angle_beta   90.00
_cell.angle_gamma   90.00
#
_symmetry.space_group_name_H-M   'P 1'
#
loop_
_entity.id
_entity.type
_entity.pdbx_description
1 polymer ?
#
loop_
_entity_poly.entity_id
_entity_poly.type
_entity_poly.pdbx_seq_one_letter_code
_entity_poly.pdbx_strand_id
1 'polypeptide(L)'
;MTITILVMGISSSEQWTALNEDENKPMYNRFRQVWCPGSTFKPITAVVGLESGAIDPMEDYGNVGLSWQKDASWSSYHVTTLHAYEPVILENALIYSDNIYFAKAALKIGSEENGEFFGWTWFLMRNLPFEINAGRVTVF
;
A
#
# COMPACT_ATOMS: atom_id res chain seq x y z
N MET A 1 -5.52 -7.62 -9.78
CA MET A 1 -5.40 -6.45 -10.70
C MET A 1 -4.52 -6.90 -11.87
N THR A 2 -5.10 -7.05 -13.06
CA THR A 2 -4.35 -7.48 -14.25
C THR A 2 -3.88 -6.23 -14.97
N ILE A 3 -2.57 -6.01 -15.04
CA ILE A 3 -1.99 -4.95 -15.87
C ILE A 3 -1.82 -5.56 -17.27
N THR A 4 -2.67 -5.18 -18.19
CA THR A 4 -2.52 -5.54 -19.59
C THR A 4 -1.76 -4.43 -20.29
N ILE A 5 -0.52 -4.69 -20.67
CA ILE A 5 0.23 -3.78 -21.56
C ILE A 5 -0.17 -4.20 -22.98
N LEU A 6 -1.03 -3.42 -23.59
CA LEU A 6 -1.42 -3.62 -24.99
C LEU A 6 -0.49 -2.79 -25.88
N VAL A 7 0.45 -3.46 -26.53
CA VAL A 7 1.23 -2.84 -27.62
C VAL A 7 0.38 -2.97 -28.88
N MET A 8 -0.31 -1.90 -29.25
CA MET A 8 -1.15 -1.87 -30.44
C MET A 8 -0.44 -1.11 -31.55
N GLY A 9 -0.26 -1.76 -32.69
CA GLY A 9 0.00 -1.06 -33.94
C GLY A 9 -1.30 -0.47 -34.46
N ILE A 10 -1.47 0.85 -34.35
CA ILE A 10 -2.61 1.57 -34.94
C ILE A 10 -2.26 1.81 -36.40
N SER A 11 -2.98 1.17 -37.32
CA SER A 11 -2.68 1.19 -38.74
C SER A 11 -3.66 2.02 -39.58
N SER A 12 -4.79 2.46 -39.01
CA SER A 12 -5.78 3.27 -39.70
C SER A 12 -6.39 4.38 -38.84
N SER A 13 -6.94 5.41 -39.51
CA SER A 13 -7.65 6.49 -38.84
C SER A 13 -8.95 6.01 -38.18
N GLU A 14 -9.59 4.98 -38.74
CA GLU A 14 -10.80 4.40 -38.19
C GLU A 14 -10.51 3.70 -36.86
N GLN A 15 -9.40 2.93 -36.80
CA GLN A 15 -8.97 2.30 -35.53
C GLN A 15 -8.66 3.34 -34.46
N TRP A 16 -8.00 4.44 -34.86
CA TRP A 16 -7.70 5.54 -33.95
C TRP A 16 -8.97 6.19 -33.38
N THR A 17 -9.94 6.47 -34.24
CA THR A 17 -11.22 7.04 -33.84
C THR A 17 -11.97 6.08 -32.90
N ALA A 18 -12.08 4.82 -33.25
CA ALA A 18 -12.74 3.81 -32.43
C ALA A 18 -12.12 3.69 -31.03
N LEU A 19 -10.79 3.75 -30.92
CA LEU A 19 -10.09 3.70 -29.63
C LEU A 19 -10.30 4.95 -28.77
N ASN A 20 -10.42 6.12 -29.41
CA ASN A 20 -10.65 7.37 -28.67
C ASN A 20 -12.10 7.52 -28.19
N GLU A 21 -13.04 6.93 -28.92
CA GLU A 21 -14.48 6.96 -28.61
C GLU A 21 -14.92 5.79 -27.69
N ASP A 22 -14.04 4.82 -27.46
CA ASP A 22 -14.33 3.67 -26.61
C ASP A 22 -14.56 4.12 -25.14
N GLU A 23 -15.70 3.75 -24.57
CA GLU A 23 -16.09 4.07 -23.20
C GLU A 23 -15.07 3.53 -22.17
N ASN A 24 -14.35 2.45 -22.46
CA ASN A 24 -13.30 1.89 -21.62
C ASN A 24 -12.00 2.71 -21.66
N LYS A 25 -11.94 3.74 -22.49
CA LYS A 25 -10.80 4.65 -22.64
C LYS A 25 -9.45 3.93 -22.76
N PRO A 26 -9.26 3.02 -23.75
CA PRO A 26 -8.06 2.21 -23.86
C PRO A 26 -6.79 3.07 -24.08
N MET A 27 -6.93 4.27 -24.66
CA MET A 27 -5.83 5.22 -24.88
C MET A 27 -5.46 6.02 -23.64
N TYR A 28 -6.22 5.88 -22.55
CA TYR A 28 -5.92 6.62 -21.31
C TYR A 28 -4.65 6.05 -20.66
N ASN A 29 -3.70 6.94 -20.37
CA ASN A 29 -2.48 6.57 -19.66
C ASN A 29 -2.77 6.26 -18.19
N ARG A 30 -2.97 4.97 -17.88
CA ARG A 30 -3.29 4.50 -16.53
C ARG A 30 -2.14 4.66 -15.54
N PHE A 31 -0.90 4.84 -16.01
CA PHE A 31 0.23 5.16 -15.13
C PHE A 31 0.14 6.55 -14.49
N ARG A 32 -0.70 7.44 -15.07
CA ARG A 32 -1.00 8.77 -14.51
C ARG A 32 -2.18 8.75 -13.54
N GLN A 33 -2.81 7.62 -13.32
CA GLN A 33 -3.90 7.50 -12.36
C GLN A 33 -3.35 7.45 -10.93
N VAL A 34 -4.03 8.16 -10.06
CA VAL A 34 -3.79 8.13 -8.62
C VAL A 34 -4.62 7.01 -8.01
N TRP A 35 -3.98 6.08 -7.34
CA TRP A 35 -4.63 4.95 -6.68
C TRP A 35 -4.22 4.88 -5.22
N CYS A 36 -5.15 4.43 -4.37
CA CYS A 36 -4.80 4.01 -3.03
C CYS A 36 -3.94 2.73 -3.15
N PRO A 37 -2.71 2.70 -2.63
CA PRO A 37 -1.80 1.57 -2.79
C PRO A 37 -2.32 0.29 -2.13
N GLY A 38 -3.16 0.42 -1.10
CA GLY A 38 -3.66 -0.71 -0.34
C GLY A 38 -2.53 -1.58 0.21
N SER A 39 -2.70 -2.89 0.13
CA SER A 39 -1.73 -3.86 0.67
C SER A 39 -0.37 -3.87 -0.05
N THR A 40 -0.24 -3.27 -1.23
CA THR A 40 1.07 -3.14 -1.89
C THR A 40 2.01 -2.19 -1.15
N PHE A 41 1.50 -1.41 -0.21
CA PHE A 41 2.29 -0.52 0.65
C PHE A 41 2.89 -1.24 1.87
N LYS A 42 2.40 -2.41 2.24
CA LYS A 42 2.87 -3.16 3.43
C LYS A 42 4.38 -3.47 3.43
N PRO A 43 4.99 -3.91 2.32
CA PRO A 43 6.45 -4.08 2.27
C PRO A 43 7.22 -2.79 2.56
N ILE A 44 6.70 -1.64 2.11
CA ILE A 44 7.31 -0.33 2.40
C ILE A 44 7.20 -0.04 3.89
N THR A 45 6.03 -0.23 4.50
CA THR A 45 5.84 -0.07 5.96
C THR A 45 6.76 -1.00 6.75
N ALA A 46 6.97 -2.24 6.27
CA ALA A 46 7.90 -3.19 6.90
C ALA A 46 9.34 -2.67 6.88
N VAL A 47 9.83 -2.22 5.71
CA VAL A 47 11.19 -1.64 5.61
C VAL A 47 11.34 -0.46 6.55
N VAL A 48 10.34 0.41 6.58
CA VAL A 48 10.29 1.56 7.47
C VAL A 48 10.42 1.17 8.93
N GLY A 49 9.62 0.21 9.36
CA GLY A 49 9.63 -0.26 10.75
C GLY A 49 10.93 -0.96 11.14
N LEU A 50 11.55 -1.70 10.23
CA LEU A 50 12.83 -2.37 10.44
C LEU A 50 13.98 -1.37 10.55
N GLU A 51 14.06 -0.41 9.62
CA GLU A 51 15.12 0.61 9.59
C GLU A 51 15.05 1.55 10.81
N SER A 52 13.85 1.90 11.26
CA SER A 52 13.66 2.70 12.46
C SER A 52 13.87 1.93 13.77
N GLY A 53 13.97 0.60 13.71
CA GLY A 53 13.99 -0.26 14.89
C GLY A 53 12.64 -0.36 15.63
N ALA A 54 11.57 0.17 15.06
CA ALA A 54 10.22 0.12 15.64
C ALA A 54 9.59 -1.28 15.51
N ILE A 55 10.03 -2.09 14.55
CA ILE A 55 9.58 -3.47 14.33
C ILE A 55 10.76 -4.42 14.55
N ASP A 56 10.59 -5.38 15.47
CA ASP A 56 11.41 -6.58 15.50
C ASP A 56 10.73 -7.63 14.59
N PRO A 57 11.40 -8.15 13.54
CA PRO A 57 10.79 -9.10 12.61
C PRO A 57 10.35 -10.40 13.25
N MET A 58 10.92 -10.75 14.42
CA MET A 58 10.61 -11.97 15.17
C MET A 58 9.63 -11.74 16.33
N GLU A 59 9.24 -10.50 16.59
CA GLU A 59 8.24 -10.20 17.62
C GLU A 59 6.87 -10.73 17.22
N ASP A 60 6.31 -11.59 18.07
CA ASP A 60 4.96 -12.12 17.89
C ASP A 60 3.93 -11.14 18.49
N TYR A 61 3.09 -10.54 17.63
CA TYR A 61 2.05 -9.61 18.07
C TYR A 61 0.79 -10.30 18.62
N GLY A 62 0.79 -11.63 18.63
CA GLY A 62 -0.29 -12.47 19.12
C GLY A 62 -1.54 -12.43 18.23
N ASN A 63 -2.18 -13.58 18.12
CA ASN A 63 -3.42 -13.72 17.38
C ASN A 63 -4.58 -13.12 18.20
N VAL A 64 -5.20 -12.07 17.66
CA VAL A 64 -6.36 -11.40 18.26
C VAL A 64 -7.67 -11.71 17.51
N GLY A 65 -7.65 -12.72 16.64
CA GLY A 65 -8.74 -13.07 15.74
C GLY A 65 -8.78 -12.20 14.49
N LEU A 66 -9.95 -12.05 13.90
CA LEU A 66 -10.12 -11.37 12.60
C LEU A 66 -10.45 -9.88 12.70
N SER A 67 -10.55 -9.35 13.92
CA SER A 67 -10.90 -7.94 14.16
C SER A 67 -10.16 -7.42 15.39
N TRP A 68 -9.67 -6.20 15.27
CA TRP A 68 -8.93 -5.53 16.34
C TRP A 68 -9.23 -4.04 16.36
N GLN A 69 -9.23 -3.49 17.55
CA GLN A 69 -9.38 -2.06 17.83
C GLN A 69 -8.30 -1.65 18.84
N LYS A 70 -7.67 -0.50 18.65
CA LYS A 70 -6.65 -0.03 19.57
C LYS A 70 -7.23 0.26 20.95
N ASP A 71 -8.26 1.07 20.99
CA ASP A 71 -8.96 1.49 22.22
C ASP A 71 -10.30 2.16 21.89
N ALA A 72 -11.02 2.57 22.93
CA ALA A 72 -12.35 3.17 22.82
C ALA A 72 -12.36 4.51 22.04
N SER A 73 -11.22 5.17 21.85
CA SER A 73 -11.14 6.43 21.08
C SER A 73 -11.48 6.22 19.60
N TRP A 74 -11.36 4.98 19.10
CA TRP A 74 -11.71 4.62 17.74
C TRP A 74 -13.22 4.41 17.52
N SER A 75 -14.02 4.59 18.58
CA SER A 75 -15.49 4.41 18.51
C SER A 75 -15.87 3.05 17.92
N SER A 76 -16.58 3.00 16.79
CA SER A 76 -16.97 1.76 16.11
C SER A 76 -15.98 1.27 15.07
N TYR A 77 -14.84 1.97 14.87
CA TYR A 77 -13.85 1.59 13.87
C TYR A 77 -13.00 0.41 14.33
N HIS A 78 -12.91 -0.60 13.50
CA HIS A 78 -12.09 -1.79 13.71
C HIS A 78 -11.24 -2.07 12.48
N VAL A 79 -10.01 -2.52 12.69
CA VAL A 79 -9.18 -3.08 11.64
C VAL A 79 -9.49 -4.56 11.53
N THR A 80 -9.73 -5.05 10.33
CA THR A 80 -10.03 -6.46 10.06
C THR A 80 -8.97 -7.10 9.19
N THR A 81 -8.73 -8.40 9.40
CA THR A 81 -7.90 -9.25 8.55
C THR A 81 -8.70 -10.44 8.05
N LEU A 82 -8.21 -11.13 7.01
CA LEU A 82 -8.91 -12.27 6.40
C LEU A 82 -8.52 -13.61 7.01
N HIS A 83 -7.36 -13.68 7.65
CA HIS A 83 -6.76 -14.92 8.14
C HIS A 83 -6.35 -14.78 9.60
N ALA A 84 -6.64 -15.84 10.38
CA ALA A 84 -6.06 -16.04 11.70
C ALA A 84 -4.94 -17.06 11.56
N TYR A 85 -3.76 -16.75 12.10
CA TYR A 85 -2.56 -17.58 11.99
C TYR A 85 -1.65 -17.33 13.20
N GLU A 86 -0.71 -18.24 13.40
CA GLU A 86 0.34 -18.15 14.42
C GLU A 86 1.65 -18.73 13.86
N PRO A 87 2.81 -18.17 14.25
CA PRO A 87 3.01 -16.92 15.01
C PRO A 87 2.68 -15.67 14.18
N VAL A 88 2.28 -14.59 14.85
CA VAL A 88 1.94 -13.30 14.21
C VAL A 88 3.20 -12.43 14.12
N ILE A 89 4.17 -12.88 13.35
CA ILE A 89 5.45 -12.21 13.07
C ILE A 89 5.43 -11.56 11.69
N LEU A 90 6.42 -10.71 11.40
CA LEU A 90 6.48 -9.92 10.17
C LEU A 90 6.36 -10.77 8.89
N GLU A 91 7.08 -11.91 8.82
CA GLU A 91 7.04 -12.79 7.64
C GLU A 91 5.62 -13.27 7.34
N ASN A 92 4.95 -13.83 8.36
CA ASN A 92 3.58 -14.33 8.21
C ASN A 92 2.60 -13.20 7.92
N ALA A 93 2.79 -12.03 8.53
CA ALA A 93 1.96 -10.86 8.27
C ALA A 93 2.04 -10.38 6.81
N LEU A 94 3.20 -10.51 6.17
CA LEU A 94 3.36 -10.24 4.74
C LEU A 94 2.70 -11.33 3.89
N ILE A 95 2.89 -12.62 4.23
CA ILE A 95 2.30 -13.76 3.52
C ILE A 95 0.77 -13.67 3.51
N TYR A 96 0.16 -13.43 4.67
CA TYR A 96 -1.30 -13.36 4.82
C TYR A 96 -1.87 -11.95 4.59
N SER A 97 -1.01 -10.99 4.25
CA SER A 97 -1.41 -9.59 4.05
C SER A 97 -2.21 -9.01 5.22
N ASP A 98 -1.75 -9.26 6.45
CA ASP A 98 -2.47 -8.95 7.68
C ASP A 98 -2.57 -7.45 7.94
N ASN A 99 -3.79 -6.92 7.94
CA ASN A 99 -4.04 -5.51 8.22
C ASN A 99 -3.85 -5.18 9.71
N ILE A 100 -4.14 -6.13 10.61
CA ILE A 100 -4.04 -5.91 12.06
C ILE A 100 -2.57 -5.77 12.47
N TYR A 101 -1.71 -6.67 11.97
CA TYR A 101 -0.26 -6.55 12.20
C TYR A 101 0.25 -5.18 11.75
N PHE A 102 -0.06 -4.79 10.51
CA PHE A 102 0.44 -3.53 9.96
C PHE A 102 -0.19 -2.29 10.58
N ALA A 103 -1.41 -2.37 11.13
CA ALA A 103 -1.98 -1.30 11.94
C ALA A 103 -1.23 -1.12 13.27
N LYS A 104 -0.91 -2.23 13.97
CA LYS A 104 -0.09 -2.20 15.19
C LYS A 104 1.32 -1.69 14.89
N ALA A 105 1.93 -2.17 13.80
CA ALA A 105 3.25 -1.72 13.35
C ALA A 105 3.27 -0.20 13.06
N ALA A 106 2.27 0.31 12.35
CA ALA A 106 2.15 1.74 12.06
C ALA A 106 2.04 2.58 13.34
N LEU A 107 1.35 2.09 14.37
CA LEU A 107 1.29 2.76 15.67
C LEU A 107 2.63 2.75 16.41
N LYS A 108 3.43 1.67 16.28
CA LYS A 108 4.78 1.60 16.84
C LYS A 108 5.77 2.53 16.12
N ILE A 109 5.68 2.60 14.79
CA ILE A 109 6.49 3.53 13.99
C ILE A 109 6.18 4.97 14.39
N GLY A 110 4.91 5.27 14.73
CA GLY A 110 4.47 6.59 15.18
C GLY A 110 4.43 7.62 14.05
N SER A 111 3.76 8.74 14.32
CA SER A 111 3.67 9.85 13.37
C SER A 111 4.55 11.05 13.76
N GLU A 112 4.98 11.14 15.03
CA GLU A 112 5.63 12.35 15.56
C GLU A 112 7.09 12.16 15.96
N GLU A 113 7.50 10.96 16.38
CA GLU A 113 8.90 10.72 16.81
C GLU A 113 9.86 10.42 15.66
N ASN A 114 9.35 10.21 14.46
CA ASN A 114 10.15 9.81 13.30
C ASN A 114 10.01 10.79 12.11
N GLY A 115 9.99 12.09 12.38
CA GLY A 115 10.01 13.12 11.32
C GLY A 115 11.16 12.94 10.31
N GLU A 116 12.30 12.40 10.76
CA GLU A 116 13.41 12.01 9.90
C GLU A 116 13.05 10.79 9.04
N PHE A 117 12.26 9.87 9.56
CA PHE A 117 11.92 8.64 8.88
C PHE A 117 10.87 8.84 7.77
N PHE A 118 9.85 9.67 8.00
CA PHE A 118 8.99 10.16 6.91
C PHE A 118 9.80 10.90 5.86
N GLY A 119 10.86 11.60 6.25
CA GLY A 119 11.84 12.21 5.36
C GLY A 119 12.56 11.19 4.48
N TRP A 120 12.97 10.04 5.03
CA TRP A 120 13.61 8.97 4.28
C TRP A 120 12.63 8.22 3.37
N THR A 121 11.44 7.94 3.85
CA THR A 121 10.37 7.36 3.03
C THR A 121 9.99 8.33 1.91
N TRP A 122 9.89 9.61 2.21
CA TRP A 122 9.67 10.67 1.23
C TRP A 122 10.84 10.83 0.26
N PHE A 123 12.09 10.69 0.72
CA PHE A 123 13.28 10.71 -0.12
C PHE A 123 13.36 9.49 -1.06
N LEU A 124 13.08 8.29 -0.55
CA LEU A 124 12.96 7.08 -1.37
C LEU A 124 11.83 7.22 -2.40
N MET A 125 10.70 7.74 -1.99
CA MET A 125 9.54 7.96 -2.88
C MET A 125 9.78 9.08 -3.88
N ARG A 126 10.53 10.11 -3.52
CA ARG A 126 10.89 11.21 -4.43
C ARG A 126 11.79 10.76 -5.58
N ASN A 127 12.57 9.71 -5.38
CA ASN A 127 13.46 9.14 -6.41
C ASN A 127 12.80 7.98 -7.17
N LEU A 128 11.58 7.57 -6.80
CA LEU A 128 10.78 6.66 -7.58
C LEU A 128 9.90 7.48 -8.55
N PRO A 129 9.51 6.91 -9.71
CA PRO A 129 8.67 7.62 -10.69
C PRO A 129 7.21 7.76 -10.23
N PHE A 130 7.01 7.98 -8.92
CA PHE A 130 5.68 8.25 -8.36
C PHE A 130 5.80 9.14 -7.12
N GLU A 131 4.79 9.95 -6.90
CA GLU A 131 4.68 10.86 -5.76
C GLU A 131 3.51 10.43 -4.88
N ILE A 132 3.76 10.36 -3.55
CA ILE A 132 2.70 10.12 -2.57
C ILE A 132 2.38 11.45 -1.92
N ASN A 133 1.18 11.95 -2.15
CA ASN A 133 0.70 13.19 -1.56
C ASN A 133 -0.61 12.93 -0.82
N ALA A 134 -0.63 13.17 0.50
CA ALA A 134 -1.81 13.04 1.36
C ALA A 134 -2.61 11.72 1.15
N GLY A 135 -1.89 10.58 1.07
CA GLY A 135 -2.50 9.27 0.85
C GLY A 135 -2.83 8.96 -0.62
N ARG A 136 -2.36 9.77 -1.55
CA ARG A 136 -2.47 9.54 -2.99
C ARG A 136 -1.11 9.25 -3.58
N VAL A 137 -1.02 8.21 -4.40
CA VAL A 137 0.18 7.87 -5.18
C VAL A 137 -0.01 8.40 -6.59
N THR A 138 0.85 9.32 -7.01
CA THR A 138 0.89 9.80 -8.39
C THR A 138 2.13 9.22 -9.06
N VAL A 139 1.95 8.51 -10.16
CA VAL A 139 3.03 8.00 -11.02
C VAL A 139 3.21 8.99 -12.17
N PHE A 140 4.44 9.45 -12.39
CA PHE A 140 4.80 10.38 -13.47
C PHE A 140 5.24 9.63 -14.72
#